data_e0a0d69163db82a42d7be6db863c1c3c
#
_entry.id   e0a0d69163db82a42d7be6db863c1c3c
#
_cell.length_a   1.000
_cell.length_b   1.000
_cell.length_c   1.000
_cell.angle_alpha   90.00
_cell.angle_beta   90.00
_cell.angle_gamma   90.00
#
_symmetry.space_group_name_H-M   'P 1'
#
loop_
_entity.id
_entity.type
_entity.pdbx_description
1 polymer ?
#
loop_
_entity_poly.entity_id
_entity_poly.type
_entity_poly.pdbx_seq_one_letter_code
_entity_poly.pdbx_strand_id
1 'polypeptide(L)'
;MMRPSSSQTAQPKRSSAIPSTSSQSNSAIVQEPAVSTEHNQSVPEELLQPLTLGQIVRQKLSDGRKVTCRLAGVVLNEKDPEEFQKQVTVNSSAVEVLLEMSKHCDLYLMERVLDDGNEQRVISALEDAGIFSSGSLVKDKILFSGTENGRSSFVRQLEPDWHIDTNPEIISQLSRFIKYQLQVCSVRPVRGPVNVFYASSLEEFFGCA
;
A
#
# COMPACT_ATOMS: atom_id res chain seq x y z
N MET A 1 -33.29 -35.87 38.03
CA MET A 1 -32.49 -36.26 39.20
C MET A 1 -31.22 -35.41 39.24
N MET A 2 -31.22 -34.54 40.21
CA MET A 2 -30.08 -34.05 41.01
C MET A 2 -28.95 -33.24 40.36
N ARG A 3 -29.00 -31.91 40.61
CA ARG A 3 -27.85 -31.08 41.02
C ARG A 3 -27.39 -31.51 42.45
N PRO A 4 -26.19 -31.16 42.95
CA PRO A 4 -25.78 -29.80 43.33
C PRO A 4 -24.27 -29.52 43.13
N SER A 5 -23.89 -28.23 43.10
CA SER A 5 -23.46 -27.22 44.08
C SER A 5 -21.94 -27.13 44.25
N SER A 6 -21.42 -26.02 43.89
CA SER A 6 -20.80 -24.87 44.61
C SER A 6 -19.58 -25.13 45.49
N SER A 7 -18.53 -24.33 45.26
CA SER A 7 -17.81 -23.63 46.34
C SER A 7 -16.86 -22.56 45.80
N GLN A 8 -17.12 -21.37 46.23
CA GLN A 8 -16.32 -20.16 46.41
C GLN A 8 -15.17 -20.37 47.38
N THR A 9 -14.11 -19.55 47.24
CA THR A 9 -13.38 -18.88 48.35
C THR A 9 -12.17 -18.19 47.71
N ALA A 10 -12.09 -16.92 47.60
CA ALA A 10 -11.83 -15.79 48.50
C ALA A 10 -10.37 -15.28 48.42
N GLN A 11 -10.25 -13.97 48.13
CA GLN A 11 -9.05 -13.13 48.28
C GLN A 11 -8.59 -13.01 49.72
N PRO A 12 -7.37 -12.51 49.97
CA PRO A 12 -7.32 -11.27 50.74
C PRO A 12 -6.39 -10.18 50.19
N LYS A 13 -6.81 -8.94 50.46
CA LYS A 13 -6.10 -7.66 50.42
C LYS A 13 -5.12 -7.53 51.60
N ARG A 14 -4.11 -6.64 51.42
CA ARG A 14 -3.64 -5.56 52.31
C ARG A 14 -2.28 -5.09 51.83
N SER A 15 -2.05 -3.85 51.51
CA SER A 15 -2.07 -2.49 52.13
C SER A 15 -0.74 -2.06 52.74
N SER A 16 -0.28 -0.88 52.23
CA SER A 16 0.44 0.26 52.87
C SER A 16 1.91 0.06 53.30
N ALA A 17 2.81 0.95 53.06
CA ALA A 17 2.91 2.33 53.51
C ALA A 17 4.17 3.03 52.96
N ILE A 18 4.07 4.34 52.80
CA ILE A 18 5.14 5.32 52.61
C ILE A 18 5.75 5.65 53.97
N PRO A 19 7.00 6.08 54.07
CA PRO A 19 7.24 7.37 54.68
C PRO A 19 8.19 8.30 53.94
N SER A 20 7.82 9.56 53.95
CA SER A 20 8.60 10.75 53.66
C SER A 20 9.50 11.14 54.83
N THR A 21 10.63 11.81 54.56
CA THR A 21 11.22 12.91 55.32
C THR A 21 12.49 13.36 54.54
N SER A 22 12.56 14.53 54.05
CA SER A 22 12.80 15.91 54.49
C SER A 22 14.31 16.26 54.60
N SER A 23 14.65 17.28 53.75
CA SER A 23 15.45 18.49 54.00
C SER A 23 16.92 18.37 54.42
N GLN A 24 17.81 18.98 53.65
CA GLN A 24 18.41 20.27 54.04
C GLN A 24 19.35 20.81 52.95
N SER A 25 19.25 22.09 52.74
CA SER A 25 20.01 23.03 51.98
C SER A 25 21.47 23.15 52.44
N ASN A 26 22.38 23.40 51.49
CA ASN A 26 23.42 24.42 51.71
C ASN A 26 23.97 25.00 50.40
N SER A 27 23.94 26.32 50.38
CA SER A 27 24.51 27.23 49.38
C SER A 27 26.03 27.31 49.49
N ALA A 28 26.73 27.49 48.36
CA ALA A 28 27.84 28.43 48.20
C ALA A 28 28.47 28.35 46.79
N ILE A 29 28.23 29.38 45.98
CA ILE A 29 29.18 30.36 45.41
C ILE A 29 30.10 29.89 44.27
N VAL A 30 29.74 30.42 43.06
CA VAL A 30 30.53 31.15 42.04
C VAL A 30 31.85 30.53 41.56
N GLN A 31 31.85 30.19 40.28
CA GLN A 31 32.80 30.76 39.29
C GLN A 31 32.43 30.24 37.86
N GLU A 32 32.02 31.15 36.99
CA GLU A 32 32.25 31.02 35.55
C GLU A 32 33.74 31.23 35.24
N PRO A 33 34.24 30.62 34.17
CA PRO A 33 34.37 31.44 32.98
C PRO A 33 33.98 30.73 31.70
N ALA A 34 33.45 31.57 30.81
CA ALA A 34 33.20 31.40 29.42
C ALA A 34 34.27 30.62 28.64
N VAL A 35 33.86 29.88 27.64
CA VAL A 35 34.20 30.07 26.23
C VAL A 35 33.48 28.98 25.41
N SER A 36 32.49 29.40 24.68
CA SER A 36 32.14 29.07 23.30
C SER A 36 32.89 27.89 22.67
N THR A 37 32.16 26.83 22.37
CA THR A 37 32.34 26.16 21.09
C THR A 37 30.95 25.78 20.61
N GLU A 38 30.44 26.60 19.71
CA GLU A 38 29.33 26.25 18.85
C GLU A 38 29.71 24.97 18.11
N HIS A 39 29.21 23.84 18.60
CA HIS A 39 29.12 22.66 17.76
C HIS A 39 27.92 22.90 16.85
N ASN A 40 28.23 23.56 15.75
CA ASN A 40 27.40 23.56 14.55
C ASN A 40 27.36 22.09 14.06
N GLN A 41 26.45 21.31 14.62
CA GLN A 41 26.11 20.02 14.06
C GLN A 41 25.38 20.33 12.73
N SER A 42 26.19 20.40 11.68
CA SER A 42 25.69 20.31 10.32
C SER A 42 24.85 19.04 10.23
N VAL A 43 23.54 19.21 10.17
CA VAL A 43 22.60 18.15 9.79
C VAL A 43 23.14 17.55 8.49
N PRO A 44 23.39 16.24 8.41
CA PRO A 44 23.92 15.63 7.19
C PRO A 44 23.03 16.01 6.02
N GLU A 45 23.62 16.55 4.98
CA GLU A 45 22.95 16.99 3.74
C GLU A 45 22.14 15.86 3.08
N GLU A 46 22.44 14.62 3.44
CA GLU A 46 21.74 13.39 3.05
C GLU A 46 20.26 13.34 3.52
N LEU A 47 19.89 14.08 4.57
CA LEU A 47 18.51 14.17 5.09
C LEU A 47 17.61 15.14 4.29
N LEU A 48 18.16 15.88 3.34
CA LEU A 48 17.44 16.87 2.53
C LEU A 48 17.19 16.43 1.10
N GLN A 49 17.65 15.23 0.70
CA GLN A 49 17.40 14.73 -0.65
C GLN A 49 15.98 14.14 -0.74
N PRO A 50 15.23 14.46 -1.81
CA PRO A 50 13.93 13.84 -2.03
C PRO A 50 14.09 12.32 -2.18
N LEU A 51 13.15 11.57 -1.62
CA LEU A 51 13.14 10.12 -1.71
C LEU A 51 13.06 9.69 -3.19
N THR A 52 13.84 8.68 -3.56
CA THR A 52 13.71 8.05 -4.87
C THR A 52 12.40 7.27 -4.98
N LEU A 53 11.92 7.04 -6.22
CA LEU A 53 10.73 6.23 -6.46
C LEU A 53 10.82 4.87 -5.74
N GLY A 54 11.95 4.20 -5.81
CA GLY A 54 12.15 2.91 -5.14
C GLY A 54 12.04 2.98 -3.62
N GLN A 55 12.53 4.05 -3.01
CA GLN A 55 12.38 4.27 -1.56
C GLN A 55 10.91 4.51 -1.19
N ILE A 56 10.18 5.30 -1.97
CA ILE A 56 8.76 5.57 -1.75
C ILE A 56 7.93 4.30 -1.92
N VAL A 57 8.15 3.55 -3.00
CA VAL A 57 7.46 2.27 -3.26
C VAL A 57 7.70 1.29 -2.12
N ARG A 58 8.96 1.11 -1.72
CA ARG A 58 9.32 0.23 -0.60
C ARG A 58 8.63 0.66 0.69
N GLN A 59 8.61 1.96 1.00
CA GLN A 59 7.98 2.48 2.21
C GLN A 59 6.47 2.26 2.21
N LYS A 60 5.79 2.56 1.09
CA LYS A 60 4.33 2.40 0.98
C LYS A 60 3.89 0.94 0.93
N LEU A 61 4.70 0.05 0.34
CA LEU A 61 4.42 -1.38 0.25
C LEU A 61 5.14 -2.20 1.33
N SER A 62 5.72 -1.57 2.37
CA SER A 62 6.56 -2.24 3.36
C SER A 62 5.89 -3.44 4.05
N ASP A 63 4.59 -3.39 4.21
CA ASP A 63 3.78 -4.45 4.82
C ASP A 63 3.12 -5.39 3.78
N GLY A 64 3.33 -5.14 2.48
CA GLY A 64 2.68 -5.88 1.41
C GLY A 64 3.67 -6.65 0.55
N ARG A 65 3.56 -7.98 0.55
CA ARG A 65 4.38 -8.86 -0.29
C ARG A 65 3.72 -9.19 -1.62
N LYS A 66 2.40 -9.24 -1.66
CA LYS A 66 1.64 -9.57 -2.86
C LYS A 66 0.71 -8.41 -3.21
N VAL A 67 0.76 -8.01 -4.46
CA VAL A 67 -0.04 -6.89 -4.99
C VAL A 67 -0.78 -7.36 -6.23
N THR A 68 -2.06 -7.03 -6.33
CA THR A 68 -2.86 -7.20 -7.55
C THR A 68 -3.24 -5.82 -8.09
N CYS A 69 -3.11 -5.64 -9.40
CA CYS A 69 -3.37 -4.36 -10.06
C CYS A 69 -4.23 -4.57 -11.31
N ARG A 70 -5.34 -3.85 -11.41
CA ARG A 70 -6.11 -3.74 -12.65
C ARG A 70 -5.32 -2.96 -13.69
N LEU A 71 -5.44 -3.33 -14.97
CA LEU A 71 -4.78 -2.63 -16.08
C LEU A 71 -5.60 -1.42 -16.56
N ALA A 72 -6.88 -1.59 -16.85
CA ALA A 72 -7.73 -0.53 -17.39
C ALA A 72 -7.86 0.67 -16.45
N GLY A 73 -7.54 1.85 -16.97
CA GLY A 73 -7.59 3.12 -16.22
C GLY A 73 -6.53 3.28 -15.12
N VAL A 74 -5.62 2.30 -14.96
CA VAL A 74 -4.45 2.38 -14.05
C VAL A 74 -3.16 2.43 -14.86
N VAL A 75 -2.95 1.45 -15.71
CA VAL A 75 -1.77 1.28 -16.57
C VAL A 75 -2.11 1.56 -18.02
N LEU A 76 -3.33 1.21 -18.42
CA LEU A 76 -3.89 1.50 -19.74
C LEU A 76 -4.77 2.74 -19.66
N ASN A 77 -4.74 3.56 -20.69
CA ASN A 77 -5.57 4.76 -20.79
C ASN A 77 -7.05 4.41 -20.98
N GLU A 78 -7.31 3.30 -21.63
CA GLU A 78 -8.64 2.75 -21.86
C GLU A 78 -9.23 2.28 -20.53
N LYS A 79 -10.54 2.47 -20.35
CA LYS A 79 -11.25 2.17 -19.10
C LYS A 79 -12.09 0.91 -19.16
N ASP A 80 -12.48 0.54 -20.37
CA ASP A 80 -13.41 -0.55 -20.63
C ASP A 80 -12.88 -1.51 -21.70
N PRO A 81 -13.19 -2.82 -21.63
CA PRO A 81 -12.74 -3.81 -22.60
C PRO A 81 -13.22 -3.56 -24.03
N GLU A 82 -14.33 -2.87 -24.19
CA GLU A 82 -14.87 -2.47 -25.49
C GLU A 82 -13.92 -1.50 -26.22
N GLU A 83 -13.19 -0.69 -25.47
CA GLU A 83 -12.17 0.22 -26.03
C GLU A 83 -10.95 -0.53 -26.54
N PHE A 84 -10.59 -1.67 -25.92
CA PHE A 84 -9.46 -2.51 -26.35
C PHE A 84 -9.61 -3.09 -27.76
N GLN A 85 -10.84 -3.14 -28.27
CA GLN A 85 -11.09 -3.55 -29.66
C GLN A 85 -10.55 -2.52 -30.66
N LYS A 86 -10.48 -1.26 -30.27
CA LYS A 86 -10.06 -0.15 -31.11
C LYS A 86 -8.57 0.15 -30.91
N GLN A 87 -8.15 0.31 -29.68
CA GLN A 87 -6.79 0.72 -29.32
C GLN A 87 -6.50 0.27 -27.90
N VAL A 88 -5.21 -0.01 -27.64
CA VAL A 88 -4.66 -0.20 -26.29
C VAL A 88 -3.45 0.69 -26.16
N THR A 89 -3.51 1.65 -25.24
CA THR A 89 -2.47 2.65 -25.01
C THR A 89 -1.93 2.55 -23.60
N VAL A 90 -0.64 2.31 -23.48
CA VAL A 90 0.01 2.17 -22.17
C VAL A 90 0.48 3.54 -21.67
N ASN A 91 0.19 3.86 -20.42
CA ASN A 91 0.71 5.02 -19.71
C ASN A 91 2.17 4.75 -19.27
N SER A 92 3.13 5.43 -19.88
CA SER A 92 4.56 5.23 -19.60
C SER A 92 4.94 5.54 -18.15
N SER A 93 4.34 6.58 -17.55
CA SER A 93 4.60 6.93 -16.15
C SER A 93 4.10 5.84 -15.18
N ALA A 94 2.93 5.25 -15.47
CA ALA A 94 2.44 4.11 -14.70
C ALA A 94 3.34 2.87 -14.84
N VAL A 95 3.93 2.65 -16.03
CA VAL A 95 4.90 1.56 -16.27
C VAL A 95 6.12 1.71 -15.37
N GLU A 96 6.68 2.91 -15.24
CA GLU A 96 7.83 3.16 -14.37
C GLU A 96 7.52 2.76 -12.91
N VAL A 97 6.34 3.13 -12.41
CA VAL A 97 5.90 2.75 -11.07
C VAL A 97 5.73 1.25 -10.95
N LEU A 98 5.09 0.59 -11.92
CA LEU A 98 4.90 -0.86 -11.92
C LEU A 98 6.22 -1.63 -11.92
N LEU A 99 7.17 -1.20 -12.74
CA LEU A 99 8.49 -1.82 -12.80
C LEU A 99 9.21 -1.67 -11.47
N GLU A 100 9.07 -0.54 -10.80
CA GLU A 100 9.64 -0.38 -9.47
C GLU A 100 8.93 -1.24 -8.42
N MET A 101 7.58 -1.30 -8.47
CA MET A 101 6.80 -2.19 -7.59
C MET A 101 7.21 -3.65 -7.75
N SER A 102 7.41 -4.12 -8.97
CA SER A 102 7.76 -5.52 -9.27
C SER A 102 9.12 -5.97 -8.69
N LYS A 103 9.99 -5.02 -8.35
CA LYS A 103 11.25 -5.30 -7.64
C LYS A 103 11.07 -5.58 -6.14
N HIS A 104 9.95 -5.11 -5.56
CA HIS A 104 9.72 -5.12 -4.13
C HIS A 104 8.55 -6.01 -3.68
N CYS A 105 7.69 -6.42 -4.61
CA CYS A 105 6.52 -7.24 -4.31
C CYS A 105 6.23 -8.29 -5.39
N ASP A 106 5.44 -9.27 -5.04
CA ASP A 106 4.88 -10.27 -5.96
C ASP A 106 3.66 -9.65 -6.66
N LEU A 107 3.91 -9.01 -7.82
CA LEU A 107 2.92 -8.22 -8.56
C LEU A 107 2.18 -9.07 -9.60
N TYR A 108 0.85 -9.07 -9.52
CA TYR A 108 -0.06 -9.66 -10.49
C TYR A 108 -0.86 -8.55 -11.17
N LEU A 109 -0.88 -8.57 -12.49
CA LEU A 109 -1.74 -7.69 -13.29
C LEU A 109 -3.01 -8.44 -13.68
N MET A 110 -4.12 -7.73 -13.81
CA MET A 110 -5.38 -8.38 -14.17
C MET A 110 -6.28 -7.46 -14.97
N GLU A 111 -7.05 -8.07 -15.87
CA GLU A 111 -8.03 -7.34 -16.64
C GLU A 111 -9.23 -8.19 -17.04
N ARG A 112 -10.36 -7.53 -17.26
CA ARG A 112 -11.52 -8.11 -17.95
C ARG A 112 -11.35 -7.92 -19.45
N VAL A 113 -11.49 -8.98 -20.21
CA VAL A 113 -11.42 -8.97 -21.67
C VAL A 113 -12.67 -9.61 -22.27
N LEU A 114 -13.04 -9.24 -23.50
CA LEU A 114 -14.21 -9.77 -24.17
C LEU A 114 -13.90 -11.05 -24.95
N ASP A 115 -12.69 -11.14 -25.48
CA ASP A 115 -12.22 -12.22 -26.34
C ASP A 115 -10.67 -12.33 -26.31
N ASP A 116 -10.16 -13.39 -26.91
CA ASP A 116 -8.72 -13.65 -27.04
C ASP A 116 -8.01 -12.55 -27.84
N GLY A 117 -8.72 -11.87 -28.76
CA GLY A 117 -8.16 -10.75 -29.51
C GLY A 117 -7.87 -9.54 -28.62
N ASN A 118 -8.74 -9.25 -27.65
CA ASN A 118 -8.50 -8.20 -26.66
C ASN A 118 -7.31 -8.57 -25.77
N GLU A 119 -7.23 -9.82 -25.30
CA GLU A 119 -6.11 -10.32 -24.50
C GLU A 119 -4.79 -10.12 -25.24
N GLN A 120 -4.73 -10.57 -26.51
CA GLN A 120 -3.52 -10.46 -27.33
C GLN A 120 -3.09 -9.00 -27.53
N ARG A 121 -4.04 -8.07 -27.76
CA ARG A 121 -3.72 -6.63 -27.92
C ARG A 121 -3.16 -6.04 -26.63
N VAL A 122 -3.75 -6.39 -25.49
CA VAL A 122 -3.25 -5.93 -24.19
C VAL A 122 -1.83 -6.46 -23.94
N ILE A 123 -1.59 -7.75 -24.18
CA ILE A 123 -0.25 -8.34 -24.03
C ILE A 123 0.75 -7.65 -24.95
N SER A 124 0.41 -7.47 -26.23
CA SER A 124 1.32 -6.81 -27.19
C SER A 124 1.65 -5.36 -26.78
N ALA A 125 0.65 -4.60 -26.33
CA ALA A 125 0.89 -3.23 -25.88
C ALA A 125 1.80 -3.17 -24.64
N LEU A 126 1.66 -4.11 -23.70
CA LEU A 126 2.53 -4.22 -22.53
C LEU A 126 3.96 -4.64 -22.91
N GLU A 127 4.12 -5.52 -23.92
CA GLU A 127 5.42 -5.90 -24.46
C GLU A 127 6.11 -4.71 -25.13
N ASP A 128 5.40 -4.00 -25.99
CA ASP A 128 5.91 -2.81 -26.70
C ASP A 128 6.32 -1.70 -25.72
N ALA A 129 5.60 -1.60 -24.58
CA ALA A 129 5.96 -0.70 -23.48
C ALA A 129 7.16 -1.19 -22.63
N GLY A 130 7.70 -2.39 -22.91
CA GLY A 130 8.88 -2.93 -22.23
C GLY A 130 8.66 -3.46 -20.83
N ILE A 131 7.41 -3.74 -20.43
CA ILE A 131 7.08 -4.21 -19.06
C ILE A 131 7.82 -5.51 -18.71
N PHE A 132 8.06 -6.39 -19.66
CA PHE A 132 8.73 -7.68 -19.46
C PHE A 132 10.25 -7.62 -19.59
N SER A 133 10.81 -6.49 -20.00
CA SER A 133 12.24 -6.35 -20.34
C SER A 133 13.17 -6.52 -19.13
N SER A 134 12.69 -6.19 -17.94
CA SER A 134 13.46 -6.31 -16.68
C SER A 134 13.49 -7.72 -16.11
N GLY A 135 12.62 -8.63 -16.58
CA GLY A 135 12.45 -9.97 -16.03
C GLY A 135 11.79 -10.03 -14.64
N SER A 136 11.51 -8.91 -14.01
CA SER A 136 10.84 -8.87 -12.71
C SER A 136 9.34 -9.12 -12.81
N LEU A 137 8.73 -8.79 -13.95
CA LEU A 137 7.36 -9.15 -14.27
C LEU A 137 7.34 -10.13 -15.44
N VAL A 138 6.57 -11.19 -15.34
CA VAL A 138 6.42 -12.24 -16.37
C VAL A 138 4.97 -12.34 -16.82
N LYS A 139 4.75 -12.79 -18.06
CA LYS A 139 3.40 -12.90 -18.66
C LYS A 139 2.45 -13.76 -17.85
N ASP A 140 2.94 -14.81 -17.20
CA ASP A 140 2.13 -15.73 -16.38
C ASP A 140 1.50 -15.03 -15.14
N LYS A 141 1.95 -13.83 -14.82
CA LYS A 141 1.37 -12.99 -13.76
C LYS A 141 0.34 -11.98 -14.29
N ILE A 142 -0.05 -12.10 -15.54
CA ILE A 142 -1.17 -11.34 -16.11
C ILE A 142 -2.37 -12.27 -16.22
N LEU A 143 -3.44 -11.93 -15.52
CA LEU A 143 -4.63 -12.75 -15.41
C LEU A 143 -5.79 -12.10 -16.14
N PHE A 144 -6.38 -12.80 -17.09
CA PHE A 144 -7.53 -12.33 -17.84
C PHE A 144 -8.78 -13.07 -17.44
N SER A 145 -9.92 -12.38 -17.48
CA SER A 145 -11.24 -12.92 -17.19
C SER A 145 -12.29 -12.29 -18.10
N GLY A 146 -13.27 -13.07 -18.54
CA GLY A 146 -14.40 -12.56 -19.32
C GLY A 146 -15.41 -11.74 -18.49
N THR A 147 -15.30 -11.73 -17.15
CA THR A 147 -16.25 -11.06 -16.27
C THR A 147 -15.57 -10.35 -15.10
N GLU A 148 -16.19 -9.29 -14.58
CA GLU A 148 -15.73 -8.62 -13.35
C GLU A 148 -15.74 -9.56 -12.13
N ASN A 149 -16.74 -10.44 -12.03
CA ASN A 149 -16.80 -11.44 -10.97
C ASN A 149 -15.65 -12.44 -11.05
N GLY A 150 -15.25 -12.86 -12.25
CA GLY A 150 -14.09 -13.71 -12.47
C GLY A 150 -12.81 -13.00 -12.03
N ARG A 151 -12.64 -11.74 -12.42
CA ARG A 151 -11.50 -10.91 -12.03
C ARG A 151 -11.42 -10.72 -10.51
N SER A 152 -12.53 -10.38 -9.85
CA SER A 152 -12.56 -10.27 -8.37
C SER A 152 -12.31 -11.62 -7.67
N SER A 153 -12.68 -12.74 -8.32
CA SER A 153 -12.40 -14.09 -7.80
C SER A 153 -10.90 -14.39 -7.82
N PHE A 154 -10.14 -13.94 -8.83
CA PHE A 154 -8.69 -14.05 -8.83
C PHE A 154 -8.07 -13.29 -7.66
N VAL A 155 -8.54 -12.06 -7.38
CA VAL A 155 -8.06 -11.29 -6.23
C VAL A 155 -8.27 -12.06 -4.94
N ARG A 156 -9.46 -12.64 -4.75
CA ARG A 156 -9.76 -13.43 -3.54
C ARG A 156 -8.94 -14.71 -3.41
N GLN A 157 -8.61 -15.36 -4.53
CA GLN A 157 -7.78 -16.58 -4.54
C GLN A 157 -6.31 -16.28 -4.31
N LEU A 158 -5.83 -15.14 -4.81
CA LEU A 158 -4.43 -14.71 -4.63
C LEU A 158 -4.16 -14.20 -3.21
N GLU A 159 -5.20 -13.75 -2.50
CA GLU A 159 -5.09 -13.18 -1.16
C GLU A 159 -3.98 -12.12 -1.06
N PRO A 160 -4.03 -11.04 -1.88
CA PRO A 160 -2.98 -10.03 -1.86
C PRO A 160 -3.07 -9.17 -0.61
N ASP A 161 -1.94 -8.58 -0.23
CA ASP A 161 -1.91 -7.54 0.80
C ASP A 161 -2.46 -6.21 0.27
N TRP A 162 -2.20 -5.92 -1.01
CA TRP A 162 -2.66 -4.73 -1.73
C TRP A 162 -3.46 -5.08 -2.97
N HIS A 163 -4.55 -4.36 -3.18
CA HIS A 163 -5.32 -4.40 -4.44
C HIS A 163 -5.50 -2.99 -5.00
N ILE A 164 -5.17 -2.81 -6.29
CA ILE A 164 -5.26 -1.53 -7.01
C ILE A 164 -6.30 -1.68 -8.11
N ASP A 165 -7.33 -0.83 -8.09
CA ASP A 165 -8.45 -0.93 -9.04
C ASP A 165 -9.09 0.45 -9.28
N THR A 166 -9.76 0.59 -10.42
CA THR A 166 -10.59 1.76 -10.75
C THR A 166 -12.06 1.55 -10.44
N ASN A 167 -12.51 0.29 -10.32
CA ASN A 167 -13.92 -0.05 -10.13
C ASN A 167 -14.35 0.06 -8.65
N PRO A 168 -15.21 1.05 -8.29
CA PRO A 168 -15.60 1.25 -6.90
C PRO A 168 -16.41 0.09 -6.32
N GLU A 169 -17.13 -0.66 -7.15
CA GLU A 169 -17.91 -1.82 -6.69
C GLU A 169 -16.99 -2.95 -6.26
N ILE A 170 -15.95 -3.24 -7.05
CA ILE A 170 -14.94 -4.25 -6.72
C ILE A 170 -14.18 -3.84 -5.46
N ILE A 171 -13.73 -2.59 -5.36
CA ILE A 171 -13.07 -2.04 -4.16
C ILE A 171 -13.96 -2.23 -2.92
N SER A 172 -15.25 -1.90 -3.03
CA SER A 172 -16.20 -2.05 -1.92
C SER A 172 -16.41 -3.52 -1.52
N GLN A 173 -16.58 -4.41 -2.50
CA GLN A 173 -16.75 -5.85 -2.25
C GLN A 173 -15.53 -6.48 -1.58
N LEU A 174 -14.33 -6.07 -1.99
CA LEU A 174 -13.07 -6.62 -1.50
C LEU A 174 -12.60 -5.97 -0.19
N SER A 175 -13.17 -4.86 0.25
CA SER A 175 -12.69 -4.10 1.42
C SER A 175 -12.65 -4.89 2.72
N ARG A 176 -13.46 -5.95 2.85
CA ARG A 176 -13.47 -6.84 4.02
C ARG A 176 -12.44 -7.97 3.96
N PHE A 177 -11.81 -8.19 2.79
CA PHE A 177 -10.90 -9.32 2.57
C PHE A 177 -9.47 -8.88 2.38
N ILE A 178 -9.25 -7.69 1.85
CA ILE A 178 -7.92 -7.18 1.47
C ILE A 178 -7.45 -6.18 2.52
N LYS A 179 -6.19 -6.31 2.92
CA LYS A 179 -5.60 -5.46 3.97
C LYS A 179 -5.55 -3.99 3.56
N TYR A 180 -5.10 -3.71 2.35
CA TYR A 180 -4.98 -2.37 1.78
C TYR A 180 -5.51 -2.33 0.35
N GLN A 181 -6.20 -1.27 0.00
CA GLN A 181 -6.66 -1.06 -1.38
C GLN A 181 -6.34 0.37 -1.83
N LEU A 182 -5.99 0.52 -3.11
CA LEU A 182 -5.91 1.81 -3.78
C LEU A 182 -7.00 1.89 -4.84
N GLN A 183 -7.94 2.80 -4.68
CA GLN A 183 -8.89 3.15 -5.73
C GLN A 183 -8.33 4.30 -6.55
N VAL A 184 -8.05 4.03 -7.82
CA VAL A 184 -7.66 5.07 -8.78
C VAL A 184 -8.93 5.72 -9.33
N CYS A 185 -9.15 6.99 -8.99
CA CYS A 185 -10.34 7.74 -9.39
C CYS A 185 -10.07 9.24 -9.41
N SER A 186 -10.68 9.96 -10.37
CA SER A 186 -10.56 11.42 -10.50
C SER A 186 -11.27 12.21 -9.40
N VAL A 187 -12.27 11.60 -8.75
CA VAL A 187 -13.07 12.22 -7.69
C VAL A 187 -13.05 11.33 -6.46
N ARG A 188 -12.46 11.82 -5.39
CA ARG A 188 -12.42 11.08 -4.12
C ARG A 188 -13.81 11.01 -3.49
N PRO A 189 -14.28 9.82 -3.09
CA PRO A 189 -15.54 9.68 -2.37
C PRO A 189 -15.52 10.41 -1.02
N VAL A 190 -16.65 10.99 -0.63
CA VAL A 190 -16.79 11.67 0.68
C VAL A 190 -16.65 10.69 1.85
N ARG A 191 -17.06 9.44 1.63
CA ARG A 191 -16.96 8.34 2.61
C ARG A 191 -16.51 7.07 1.92
N GLY A 192 -15.66 6.30 2.58
CA GLY A 192 -15.17 5.02 2.10
C GLY A 192 -14.64 4.17 3.25
N PRO A 193 -14.33 2.88 2.98
CA PRO A 193 -13.69 2.01 3.96
C PRO A 193 -12.34 2.56 4.41
N VAL A 194 -11.98 2.28 5.67
CA VAL A 194 -10.75 2.81 6.29
C VAL A 194 -9.45 2.27 5.70
N ASN A 195 -9.52 1.13 5.02
CA ASN A 195 -8.39 0.46 4.35
C ASN A 195 -8.30 0.77 2.86
N VAL A 196 -9.07 1.75 2.38
CA VAL A 196 -9.04 2.19 0.97
C VAL A 196 -8.39 3.56 0.87
N PHE A 197 -7.34 3.64 0.09
CA PHE A 197 -6.66 4.86 -0.30
C PHE A 197 -7.22 5.33 -1.65
N TYR A 198 -7.08 6.61 -1.94
CA TYR A 198 -7.62 7.23 -3.16
C TYR A 198 -6.57 8.13 -3.79
N ALA A 199 -6.38 8.01 -5.09
CA ALA A 199 -5.52 8.87 -5.89
C ALA A 199 -6.09 8.97 -7.31
N SER A 200 -5.71 10.01 -8.06
CA SER A 200 -6.15 10.16 -9.46
C SER A 200 -5.35 9.26 -10.41
N SER A 201 -4.16 8.85 -10.01
CA SER A 201 -3.29 7.95 -10.75
C SER A 201 -2.35 7.17 -9.83
N LEU A 202 -1.67 6.19 -10.41
CA LEU A 202 -0.65 5.40 -9.70
C LEU A 202 0.54 6.28 -9.32
N GLU A 203 0.95 7.17 -10.22
CA GLU A 203 2.06 8.11 -10.05
C GLU A 203 1.79 9.09 -8.90
N GLU A 204 0.58 9.64 -8.84
CA GLU A 204 0.20 10.53 -7.73
C GLU A 204 0.30 9.80 -6.39
N PHE A 205 -0.20 8.56 -6.32
CA PHE A 205 -0.14 7.79 -5.08
C PHE A 205 1.30 7.57 -4.62
N PHE A 206 2.22 7.29 -5.53
CA PHE A 206 3.64 7.08 -5.20
C PHE A 206 4.47 8.37 -5.19
N GLY A 207 3.87 9.54 -5.45
CA GLY A 207 4.54 10.84 -5.35
C GLY A 207 5.51 11.12 -6.50
N CYS A 208 5.20 10.63 -7.71
CA CYS A 208 6.00 10.81 -8.92
C CYS A 208 5.38 11.83 -9.88
N ALA A 209 4.22 12.41 -9.54
CA ALA A 209 3.51 13.39 -10.36
C ALA A 209 3.91 14.82 -9.99
#